data_2948eef5082724e1efb9b361ebf58d06
#
_entry.id   2948eef5082724e1efb9b361ebf58d06
#
_cell.length_a   1.000
_cell.length_b   1.000
_cell.length_c   1.000
_cell.angle_alpha   90.00
_cell.angle_beta   90.00
_cell.angle_gamma   90.00
#
_symmetry.space_group_name_H-M   'P 1'
#
loop_
_entity.id
_entity.type
_entity.pdbx_description
1 polymer ?
#
loop_
_entity_poly.entity_id
_entity_poly.type
_entity_poly.pdbx_seq_one_letter_code
_entity_poly.pdbx_strand_id
1 'polypeptide(L)'
;MTKDYNIYYINKYLLIIDTMNEKIEDTIENKKTTNLPHKIEKLLSKTEALVLLCSKASGYWSMIKFAFNIPLVLTSSAMCIINSISEDANEVKIPNIVVNAISVLIISLNNSIKASEKCDLFRRLGQQFLLLAGQIENDDEISDNEFSLLALKYENLINDILFEEIPYRYKEQVIESFKDRYLPLQLNGTIGNNKSFKNNNSAEIVMKHQNIPANV
;
A
#
# COMPACT_ATOMS: atom_id res chain seq x y z
N MET A 1 17.52 -62.55 39.45
CA MET A 1 18.26 -62.15 38.27
C MET A 1 17.42 -61.52 37.18
N THR A 2 16.11 -61.48 37.22
CA THR A 2 15.26 -60.93 36.14
C THR A 2 14.84 -59.46 36.35
N LYS A 3 14.99 -58.85 37.51
CA LYS A 3 14.62 -57.46 37.80
C LYS A 3 15.61 -56.42 37.29
N ASP A 4 16.90 -56.75 37.28
CA ASP A 4 17.96 -55.81 36.91
C ASP A 4 18.02 -55.56 35.39
N TYR A 5 17.65 -56.56 34.57
CA TYR A 5 17.58 -56.42 33.11
C TYR A 5 16.47 -55.45 32.66
N ASN A 6 15.36 -55.43 33.38
CA ASN A 6 14.23 -54.57 33.00
C ASN A 6 14.51 -53.08 33.26
N ILE A 7 15.22 -52.75 34.35
CA ILE A 7 15.62 -51.40 34.72
C ILE A 7 16.65 -50.85 33.73
N TYR A 8 17.58 -51.69 33.25
CA TYR A 8 18.59 -51.28 32.24
C TYR A 8 17.95 -50.89 30.91
N TYR A 9 16.98 -51.66 30.44
CA TYR A 9 16.25 -51.34 29.19
C TYR A 9 15.39 -50.08 29.33
N ILE A 10 14.70 -49.89 30.44
CA ILE A 10 13.87 -48.69 30.70
C ILE A 10 14.76 -47.42 30.70
N ASN A 11 15.91 -47.45 31.39
CA ASN A 11 16.81 -46.30 31.40
C ASN A 11 17.42 -46.03 30.03
N LYS A 12 17.69 -47.05 29.23
CA LYS A 12 18.18 -46.88 27.84
C LYS A 12 17.11 -46.28 26.93
N TYR A 13 15.84 -46.65 27.06
CA TYR A 13 14.74 -46.07 26.30
C TYR A 13 14.45 -44.63 26.73
N LEU A 14 14.52 -44.30 28.03
CA LEU A 14 14.40 -42.96 28.54
C LEU A 14 15.50 -42.04 27.97
N LEU A 15 16.74 -42.47 27.93
CA LEU A 15 17.86 -41.71 27.36
C LEU A 15 17.70 -41.47 25.85
N ILE A 16 17.12 -42.43 25.13
CA ILE A 16 16.84 -42.28 23.69
C ILE A 16 15.70 -41.29 23.48
N ILE A 17 14.67 -41.30 24.30
CA ILE A 17 13.55 -40.36 24.21
C ILE A 17 14.02 -38.94 24.53
N ASP A 18 14.85 -38.73 25.54
CA ASP A 18 15.39 -37.42 25.90
C ASP A 18 16.28 -36.86 24.81
N THR A 19 17.15 -37.69 24.22
CA THR A 19 17.98 -37.25 23.07
C THR A 19 17.20 -36.98 21.78
N MET A 20 16.08 -37.67 21.59
CA MET A 20 15.17 -37.38 20.46
C MET A 20 14.38 -36.07 20.69
N ASN A 21 13.93 -35.82 21.91
CA ASN A 21 13.24 -34.57 22.24
C ASN A 21 14.17 -33.35 22.11
N GLU A 22 15.39 -33.42 22.61
CA GLU A 22 16.41 -32.38 22.47
C GLU A 22 16.70 -32.08 21.00
N LYS A 23 16.83 -33.11 20.15
CA LYS A 23 17.01 -32.91 18.69
C LYS A 23 15.79 -32.33 17.99
N ILE A 24 14.58 -32.64 18.47
CA ILE A 24 13.34 -32.10 17.93
C ILE A 24 13.21 -30.61 18.32
N GLU A 25 13.50 -30.25 19.56
CA GLU A 25 13.51 -28.86 20.02
C GLU A 25 14.54 -28.02 19.27
N ASP A 26 15.79 -28.48 19.14
CA ASP A 26 16.83 -27.81 18.34
C ASP A 26 16.43 -27.64 16.86
N THR A 27 15.73 -28.63 16.28
CA THR A 27 15.30 -28.57 14.88
C THR A 27 14.15 -27.56 14.72
N ILE A 28 13.25 -27.46 15.70
CA ILE A 28 12.12 -26.51 15.69
C ILE A 28 12.64 -25.10 15.91
N GLU A 29 13.56 -24.90 16.84
CA GLU A 29 14.15 -23.60 17.14
C GLU A 29 15.01 -23.09 15.98
N ASN A 30 15.83 -23.92 15.35
CA ASN A 30 16.61 -23.59 14.16
C ASN A 30 15.72 -23.27 12.94
N LYS A 31 14.59 -23.96 12.77
CA LYS A 31 13.63 -23.67 11.67
C LYS A 31 12.86 -22.38 11.92
N LYS A 32 12.66 -21.99 13.18
CA LYS A 32 12.01 -20.74 13.58
C LYS A 32 12.94 -19.54 13.37
N THR A 33 14.20 -19.65 13.75
CA THR A 33 15.22 -18.60 13.61
C THR A 33 15.62 -18.33 12.16
N THR A 34 15.67 -19.36 11.30
CA THR A 34 16.01 -19.18 9.86
C THR A 34 14.91 -18.47 9.06
N ASN A 35 13.67 -18.42 9.58
CA ASN A 35 12.56 -17.74 8.89
C ASN A 35 12.40 -16.26 9.28
N LEU A 36 12.95 -15.83 10.41
CA LEU A 36 12.77 -14.47 10.92
C LEU A 36 13.40 -13.38 10.02
N PRO A 37 14.67 -13.50 9.59
CA PRO A 37 15.28 -12.51 8.68
C PRO A 37 14.50 -12.35 7.39
N HIS A 38 14.02 -13.44 6.80
CA HIS A 38 13.20 -13.40 5.60
C HIS A 38 11.83 -12.72 5.82
N LYS A 39 11.21 -12.89 7.00
CA LYS A 39 9.97 -12.19 7.34
C LYS A 39 10.20 -10.70 7.53
N ILE A 40 11.33 -10.31 8.13
CA ILE A 40 11.75 -8.92 8.32
C ILE A 40 11.97 -8.24 6.96
N GLU A 41 12.74 -8.86 6.07
CA GLU A 41 12.98 -8.37 4.70
C GLU A 41 11.67 -8.18 3.94
N LYS A 42 10.76 -9.14 4.06
CA LYS A 42 9.42 -9.08 3.44
C LYS A 42 8.57 -7.94 4.00
N LEU A 43 8.61 -7.72 5.31
CA LEU A 43 7.89 -6.62 5.95
C LEU A 43 8.47 -5.26 5.54
N LEU A 44 9.80 -5.13 5.53
CA LEU A 44 10.50 -3.92 5.09
C LEU A 44 10.15 -3.57 3.64
N SER A 45 10.28 -4.53 2.72
CA SER A 45 9.96 -4.33 1.30
C SER A 45 8.52 -3.85 1.09
N LYS A 46 7.55 -4.43 1.81
CA LYS A 46 6.15 -4.02 1.75
C LYS A 46 5.95 -2.61 2.32
N THR A 47 6.65 -2.27 3.39
CA THR A 47 6.59 -0.96 4.03
C THR A 47 7.15 0.12 3.10
N GLU A 48 8.29 -0.11 2.47
CA GLU A 48 8.88 0.79 1.47
C GLU A 48 7.96 1.03 0.27
N ALA A 49 7.30 -0.03 -0.23
CA ALA A 49 6.33 0.10 -1.31
C ALA A 49 5.14 1.02 -0.92
N LEU A 50 4.68 0.94 0.34
CA LEU A 50 3.62 1.80 0.85
C LEU A 50 4.10 3.24 1.09
N VAL A 51 5.34 3.47 1.50
CA VAL A 51 5.94 4.82 1.56
C VAL A 51 5.86 5.48 0.18
N LEU A 52 6.32 4.78 -0.86
CA LEU A 52 6.30 5.30 -2.23
C LEU A 52 4.86 5.54 -2.72
N LEU A 53 3.93 4.62 -2.42
CA LEU A 53 2.52 4.73 -2.79
C LEU A 53 1.87 5.97 -2.15
N CYS A 54 2.05 6.15 -0.86
CA CYS A 54 1.51 7.29 -0.10
C CYS A 54 2.12 8.62 -0.57
N SER A 55 3.42 8.65 -0.90
CA SER A 55 4.08 9.82 -1.47
C SER A 55 3.47 10.23 -2.81
N LYS A 56 3.27 9.26 -3.73
CA LYS A 56 2.63 9.52 -5.03
C LYS A 56 1.16 9.95 -4.88
N ALA A 57 0.41 9.32 -3.97
CA ALA A 57 -0.97 9.67 -3.68
C ALA A 57 -1.08 11.09 -3.09
N SER A 58 -0.23 11.44 -2.13
CA SER A 58 -0.16 12.79 -1.56
C SER A 58 0.15 13.84 -2.63
N GLY A 59 1.12 13.56 -3.52
CA GLY A 59 1.43 14.43 -4.66
C GLY A 59 0.23 14.66 -5.58
N TYR A 60 -0.49 13.61 -5.93
CA TYR A 60 -1.70 13.70 -6.75
C TYR A 60 -2.79 14.57 -6.10
N TRP A 61 -3.12 14.32 -4.85
CA TRP A 61 -4.12 15.10 -4.13
C TRP A 61 -3.70 16.54 -3.87
N SER A 62 -2.38 16.78 -3.72
CA SER A 62 -1.80 18.13 -3.67
C SER A 62 -2.03 18.90 -4.97
N MET A 63 -1.82 18.25 -6.13
CA MET A 63 -2.12 18.88 -7.44
C MET A 63 -3.61 19.24 -7.59
N ILE A 64 -4.51 18.36 -7.18
CA ILE A 64 -5.96 18.63 -7.18
C ILE A 64 -6.29 19.82 -6.29
N LYS A 65 -5.73 19.84 -5.06
CA LYS A 65 -5.90 20.99 -4.15
C LYS A 65 -5.48 22.30 -4.78
N PHE A 66 -4.33 22.34 -5.46
CA PHE A 66 -3.85 23.53 -6.17
C PHE A 66 -4.75 23.90 -7.36
N ALA A 67 -5.25 22.91 -8.10
CA ALA A 67 -6.15 23.14 -9.22
C ALA A 67 -7.46 23.86 -8.83
N PHE A 68 -7.93 23.68 -7.59
CA PHE A 68 -9.07 24.43 -7.06
C PHE A 68 -8.68 25.77 -6.43
N ASN A 69 -7.55 25.85 -5.75
CA ASN A 69 -7.16 27.05 -5.02
C ASN A 69 -6.66 28.18 -5.95
N ILE A 70 -5.93 27.84 -7.02
CA ILE A 70 -5.39 28.85 -7.95
C ILE A 70 -6.52 29.68 -8.60
N PRO A 71 -7.58 29.09 -9.18
CA PRO A 71 -8.69 29.86 -9.75
C PRO A 71 -9.37 30.76 -8.72
N LEU A 72 -9.53 30.31 -7.47
CA LEU A 72 -10.13 31.13 -6.40
C LEU A 72 -9.28 32.38 -6.08
N VAL A 73 -7.97 32.22 -5.99
CA VAL A 73 -7.07 33.37 -5.76
C VAL A 73 -7.11 34.33 -6.93
N LEU A 74 -7.08 33.82 -8.17
CA LEU A 74 -7.13 34.66 -9.37
C LEU A 74 -8.46 35.41 -9.48
N THR A 75 -9.60 34.74 -9.26
CA THR A 75 -10.91 35.39 -9.30
C THR A 75 -11.04 36.47 -8.23
N SER A 76 -10.59 36.20 -7.01
CA SER A 76 -10.62 37.18 -5.91
C SER A 76 -9.74 38.41 -6.23
N SER A 77 -8.55 38.18 -6.80
CA SER A 77 -7.63 39.25 -7.18
C SER A 77 -8.20 40.10 -8.32
N ALA A 78 -8.78 39.45 -9.35
CA ALA A 78 -9.44 40.15 -10.46
C ALA A 78 -10.59 41.03 -9.97
N MET A 79 -11.39 40.54 -9.02
CA MET A 79 -12.48 41.31 -8.43
C MET A 79 -12.00 42.52 -7.65
N CYS A 80 -10.88 42.42 -6.90
CA CYS A 80 -10.28 43.58 -6.25
C CYS A 80 -9.88 44.66 -7.26
N ILE A 81 -9.28 44.29 -8.39
CA ILE A 81 -8.87 45.22 -9.44
C ILE A 81 -10.08 45.87 -10.06
N ILE A 82 -11.08 45.08 -10.48
CA ILE A 82 -12.30 45.59 -11.12
C ILE A 82 -13.02 46.61 -10.22
N ASN A 83 -13.19 46.25 -8.95
CA ASN A 83 -13.85 47.13 -7.98
C ASN A 83 -13.04 48.41 -7.66
N SER A 84 -11.70 48.39 -7.89
CA SER A 84 -10.86 49.56 -7.63
C SER A 84 -10.82 50.55 -8.81
N ILE A 85 -11.09 50.10 -10.03
CA ILE A 85 -10.98 50.91 -11.25
C ILE A 85 -12.34 51.48 -11.63
N SER A 86 -13.43 50.78 -11.36
CA SER A 86 -14.76 51.18 -11.80
C SER A 86 -15.36 52.24 -10.88
N GLU A 87 -15.71 53.40 -11.44
CA GLU A 87 -16.42 54.49 -10.74
C GLU A 87 -17.94 54.27 -10.72
N ASP A 88 -18.50 53.48 -11.66
CA ASP A 88 -19.92 53.17 -11.73
C ASP A 88 -20.28 51.78 -11.15
N ALA A 89 -20.99 51.78 -10.06
CA ALA A 89 -21.42 50.56 -9.36
C ALA A 89 -22.30 49.65 -10.24
N ASN A 90 -23.00 50.16 -11.22
CA ASN A 90 -23.88 49.39 -12.11
C ASN A 90 -23.10 48.54 -13.11
N GLU A 91 -21.97 49.06 -13.63
CA GLU A 91 -21.12 48.32 -14.59
C GLU A 91 -20.46 47.10 -13.98
N VAL A 92 -20.17 47.13 -12.67
CA VAL A 92 -19.47 46.06 -11.96
C VAL A 92 -20.43 45.00 -11.39
N LYS A 93 -21.73 45.29 -11.35
CA LYS A 93 -22.75 44.42 -10.74
C LYS A 93 -22.84 43.04 -11.41
N ILE A 94 -22.87 42.99 -12.74
CA ILE A 94 -23.00 41.72 -13.48
C ILE A 94 -21.71 40.89 -13.37
N PRO A 95 -20.51 41.43 -13.63
CA PRO A 95 -19.25 40.70 -13.41
C PRO A 95 -19.12 40.15 -11.98
N ASN A 96 -19.50 40.93 -10.97
CA ASN A 96 -19.44 40.48 -9.56
C ASN A 96 -20.35 39.27 -9.31
N ILE A 97 -21.58 39.27 -9.84
CA ILE A 97 -22.51 38.15 -9.68
C ILE A 97 -21.93 36.88 -10.33
N VAL A 98 -21.40 37.01 -11.54
CA VAL A 98 -20.85 35.86 -12.29
C VAL A 98 -19.62 35.28 -11.56
N VAL A 99 -18.68 36.12 -11.13
CA VAL A 99 -17.47 35.68 -10.44
C VAL A 99 -17.79 35.04 -9.09
N ASN A 100 -18.75 35.63 -8.34
CA ASN A 100 -19.17 35.04 -7.08
C ASN A 100 -19.85 33.68 -7.29
N ALA A 101 -20.69 33.53 -8.32
CA ALA A 101 -21.31 32.25 -8.64
C ALA A 101 -20.28 31.17 -9.00
N ILE A 102 -19.26 31.51 -9.79
CA ILE A 102 -18.14 30.61 -10.13
C ILE A 102 -17.34 30.26 -8.88
N SER A 103 -17.05 31.23 -8.02
CA SER A 103 -16.30 31.00 -6.78
C SER A 103 -17.03 30.04 -5.84
N VAL A 104 -18.35 30.22 -5.67
CA VAL A 104 -19.20 29.34 -4.87
C VAL A 104 -19.19 27.91 -5.44
N LEU A 105 -19.26 27.77 -6.76
CA LEU A 105 -19.19 26.47 -7.42
C LEU A 105 -17.85 25.77 -7.13
N ILE A 106 -16.73 26.50 -7.30
CA ILE A 106 -15.38 25.95 -7.04
C ILE A 106 -15.22 25.53 -5.57
N ILE A 107 -15.68 26.36 -4.63
CA ILE A 107 -15.63 26.04 -3.20
C ILE A 107 -16.49 24.79 -2.90
N SER A 108 -17.67 24.69 -3.47
CA SER A 108 -18.56 23.55 -3.28
C SER A 108 -17.93 22.25 -3.79
N LEU A 109 -17.33 22.28 -4.99
CA LEU A 109 -16.60 21.14 -5.55
C LEU A 109 -15.39 20.75 -4.70
N ASN A 110 -14.59 21.72 -4.27
CA ASN A 110 -13.42 21.47 -3.42
C ASN A 110 -13.81 20.81 -2.08
N ASN A 111 -14.89 21.27 -1.47
CA ASN A 111 -15.44 20.71 -0.23
C ASN A 111 -15.98 19.29 -0.42
N SER A 112 -16.60 19.00 -1.58
CA SER A 112 -17.09 17.67 -1.91
C SER A 112 -15.96 16.67 -2.14
N ILE A 113 -14.91 17.06 -2.83
CA ILE A 113 -13.76 16.20 -3.18
C ILE A 113 -12.85 15.97 -1.97
N LYS A 114 -12.78 16.91 -1.01
CA LYS A 114 -11.93 16.87 0.19
C LYS A 114 -10.44 16.65 -0.12
N ALA A 115 -9.96 17.29 -1.19
CA ALA A 115 -8.60 17.09 -1.69
C ALA A 115 -7.52 17.40 -0.64
N SER A 116 -7.73 18.42 0.21
CA SER A 116 -6.79 18.77 1.29
C SER A 116 -6.70 17.66 2.35
N GLU A 117 -7.84 17.13 2.80
CA GLU A 117 -7.90 16.07 3.82
C GLU A 117 -7.20 14.80 3.32
N LYS A 118 -7.47 14.42 2.05
CA LYS A 118 -6.83 13.26 1.42
C LYS A 118 -5.31 13.45 1.24
N CYS A 119 -4.88 14.63 0.82
CA CYS A 119 -3.46 14.97 0.73
C CYS A 119 -2.74 14.82 2.08
N ASP A 120 -3.33 15.39 3.14
CA ASP A 120 -2.75 15.36 4.48
C ASP A 120 -2.78 13.94 5.09
N LEU A 121 -3.84 13.16 4.82
CA LEU A 121 -3.94 11.75 5.22
C LEU A 121 -2.78 10.94 4.61
N PHE A 122 -2.61 10.97 3.28
CA PHE A 122 -1.55 10.21 2.60
C PHE A 122 -0.15 10.68 3.00
N ARG A 123 0.05 11.98 3.22
CA ARG A 123 1.32 12.51 3.72
C ARG A 123 1.65 11.95 5.10
N ARG A 124 0.69 11.97 6.04
CA ARG A 124 0.85 11.45 7.40
C ARG A 124 1.12 9.94 7.38
N LEU A 125 0.35 9.17 6.61
CA LEU A 125 0.57 7.74 6.48
C LEU A 125 1.94 7.42 5.87
N GLY A 126 2.36 8.15 4.84
CA GLY A 126 3.70 8.00 4.26
C GLY A 126 4.82 8.23 5.28
N GLN A 127 4.68 9.25 6.15
CA GLN A 127 5.64 9.51 7.23
C GLN A 127 5.63 8.38 8.29
N GLN A 128 4.47 7.84 8.64
CA GLN A 128 4.36 6.74 9.60
C GLN A 128 4.98 5.45 9.05
N PHE A 129 4.76 5.13 7.77
CA PHE A 129 5.44 4.00 7.12
C PHE A 129 6.95 4.21 7.00
N LEU A 130 7.41 5.44 6.73
CA LEU A 130 8.84 5.76 6.70
C LEU A 130 9.49 5.54 8.08
N LEU A 131 8.83 5.97 9.15
CA LEU A 131 9.29 5.72 10.52
C LEU A 131 9.31 4.22 10.84
N LEU A 132 8.31 3.47 10.40
CA LEU A 132 8.27 2.03 10.58
C LEU A 132 9.40 1.33 9.80
N ALA A 133 9.66 1.72 8.56
CA ALA A 133 10.76 1.21 7.77
C ALA A 133 12.11 1.50 8.46
N GLY A 134 12.31 2.72 8.94
CA GLY A 134 13.52 3.08 9.70
C GLY A 134 13.67 2.32 11.02
N GLN A 135 12.59 1.96 11.70
CA GLN A 135 12.65 1.08 12.88
C GLN A 135 13.11 -0.32 12.51
N ILE A 136 12.60 -0.88 11.40
CA ILE A 136 12.98 -2.23 10.92
C ILE A 136 14.43 -2.25 10.44
N GLU A 137 14.91 -1.18 9.80
CA GLU A 137 16.25 -1.10 9.21
C GLU A 137 17.35 -0.86 10.26
N ASN A 138 17.05 -0.11 11.33
CA ASN A 138 18.03 0.25 12.35
C ASN A 138 18.19 -0.77 13.48
N ASP A 139 17.32 -1.78 13.56
CA ASP A 139 17.40 -2.84 14.57
C ASP A 139 18.18 -4.02 14.01
N ASP A 140 19.42 -4.18 14.46
CA ASP A 140 20.32 -5.25 14.01
C ASP A 140 19.88 -6.64 14.50
N GLU A 141 19.12 -6.74 15.62
CA GLU A 141 18.67 -7.99 16.22
C GLU A 141 17.19 -7.91 16.65
N ILE A 142 16.27 -7.95 15.65
CA ILE A 142 14.83 -7.98 15.93
C ILE A 142 14.43 -9.33 16.50
N SER A 143 13.88 -9.35 17.72
CA SER A 143 13.31 -10.54 18.34
C SER A 143 11.93 -10.91 17.74
N ASP A 144 11.46 -12.16 17.91
CA ASP A 144 10.12 -12.59 17.47
C ASP A 144 8.99 -11.72 18.06
N ASN A 145 9.15 -11.23 19.29
CA ASN A 145 8.16 -10.38 19.95
C ASN A 145 8.13 -8.97 19.32
N GLU A 146 9.30 -8.38 19.06
CA GLU A 146 9.42 -7.09 18.39
C GLU A 146 8.91 -7.16 16.96
N PHE A 147 9.25 -8.22 16.22
CA PHE A 147 8.68 -8.45 14.90
C PHE A 147 7.14 -8.48 14.93
N SER A 148 6.55 -9.14 15.93
CA SER A 148 5.09 -9.19 16.06
C SER A 148 4.48 -7.82 16.30
N LEU A 149 5.14 -6.95 17.08
CA LEU A 149 4.71 -5.59 17.33
C LEU A 149 4.84 -4.72 16.06
N LEU A 150 5.94 -4.86 15.31
CA LEU A 150 6.14 -4.15 14.04
C LEU A 150 5.11 -4.59 12.99
N ALA A 151 4.82 -5.89 12.92
CA ALA A 151 3.79 -6.43 12.02
C ALA A 151 2.40 -5.92 12.39
N LEU A 152 2.04 -5.85 13.67
CA LEU A 152 0.78 -5.27 14.13
C LEU A 152 0.67 -3.78 13.79
N LYS A 153 1.76 -3.03 13.96
CA LYS A 153 1.82 -1.62 13.58
C LYS A 153 1.63 -1.43 12.07
N TYR A 154 2.26 -2.28 11.25
CA TYR A 154 2.07 -2.31 9.82
C TYR A 154 0.61 -2.57 9.42
N GLU A 155 -0.04 -3.59 10.04
CA GLU A 155 -1.44 -3.92 9.78
C GLU A 155 -2.39 -2.77 10.15
N ASN A 156 -2.15 -2.09 11.25
CA ASN A 156 -2.94 -0.92 11.65
C ASN A 156 -2.79 0.21 10.62
N LEU A 157 -1.57 0.50 10.17
CA LEU A 157 -1.33 1.57 9.19
C LEU A 157 -1.92 1.25 7.82
N ILE A 158 -1.88 -0.01 7.38
CA ILE A 158 -2.42 -0.38 6.06
C ILE A 158 -3.95 -0.31 6.02
N ASN A 159 -4.62 -0.55 7.14
CA ASN A 159 -6.07 -0.43 7.26
C ASN A 159 -6.55 1.03 7.14
N ASP A 160 -5.70 2.00 7.45
CA ASP A 160 -6.00 3.42 7.31
C ASP A 160 -5.84 3.93 5.85
N ILE A 161 -5.25 3.14 4.96
CA ILE A 161 -5.06 3.54 3.56
C ILE A 161 -6.37 3.39 2.77
N LEU A 162 -6.84 4.48 2.19
CA LEU A 162 -7.94 4.49 1.24
C LEU A 162 -7.42 4.14 -0.16
N PHE A 163 -7.21 2.85 -0.43
CA PHE A 163 -6.64 2.37 -1.70
C PHE A 163 -7.48 2.77 -2.93
N GLU A 164 -8.80 2.81 -2.80
CA GLU A 164 -9.74 3.24 -3.86
C GLU A 164 -9.55 4.69 -4.28
N GLU A 165 -9.07 5.55 -3.37
CA GLU A 165 -8.80 6.95 -3.61
C GLU A 165 -7.45 7.21 -4.32
N ILE A 166 -6.66 6.17 -4.53
CA ILE A 166 -5.38 6.25 -5.22
C ILE A 166 -5.59 5.86 -6.68
N PRO A 167 -5.29 6.75 -7.64
CA PRO A 167 -5.40 6.44 -9.06
C PRO A 167 -4.58 5.21 -9.46
N TYR A 168 -5.15 4.37 -10.31
CA TYR A 168 -4.55 3.11 -10.77
C TYR A 168 -3.13 3.29 -11.30
N ARG A 169 -2.88 4.37 -12.05
CA ARG A 169 -1.56 4.70 -12.62
C ARG A 169 -0.44 4.74 -11.57
N TYR A 170 -0.72 5.25 -10.36
CA TYR A 170 0.28 5.33 -9.31
C TYR A 170 0.51 3.97 -8.63
N LYS A 171 -0.53 3.15 -8.50
CA LYS A 171 -0.40 1.76 -8.06
C LYS A 171 0.48 0.96 -9.01
N GLU A 172 0.25 1.08 -10.32
CA GLU A 172 1.02 0.42 -11.37
C GLU A 172 2.50 0.84 -11.35
N GLN A 173 2.78 2.14 -11.19
CA GLN A 173 4.15 2.64 -11.06
C GLN A 173 4.88 2.06 -9.84
N VAL A 174 4.19 1.89 -8.70
CA VAL A 174 4.78 1.27 -7.51
C VAL A 174 5.03 -0.21 -7.75
N ILE A 175 4.07 -0.93 -8.35
CA ILE A 175 4.23 -2.34 -8.71
C ILE A 175 5.44 -2.54 -9.61
N GLU A 176 5.63 -1.67 -10.59
CA GLU A 176 6.77 -1.75 -11.51
C GLU A 176 8.10 -1.47 -10.81
N SER A 177 8.12 -0.48 -9.91
CA SER A 177 9.31 -0.13 -9.11
C SER A 177 9.74 -1.25 -8.15
N PHE A 178 8.81 -2.09 -7.72
CA PHE A 178 9.03 -3.20 -6.77
C PHE A 178 8.81 -4.58 -7.42
N LYS A 179 9.00 -4.70 -8.74
CA LYS A 179 8.72 -5.92 -9.51
C LYS A 179 9.40 -7.18 -8.97
N ASP A 180 10.62 -7.04 -8.45
CA ASP A 180 11.45 -8.12 -7.94
C ASP A 180 11.46 -8.20 -6.40
N ARG A 181 10.56 -7.47 -5.74
CA ARG A 181 10.44 -7.38 -4.28
C ARG A 181 9.03 -7.78 -3.81
N TYR A 182 8.87 -7.91 -2.49
CA TYR A 182 7.58 -8.24 -1.88
C TYR A 182 6.66 -7.02 -1.86
N LEU A 183 5.45 -7.20 -2.40
CA LEU A 183 4.40 -6.19 -2.45
C LEU A 183 3.29 -6.47 -1.43
N PRO A 184 2.60 -5.42 -0.93
CA PRO A 184 1.35 -5.58 -0.19
C PRO A 184 0.30 -6.33 -1.00
N LEU A 185 -0.55 -7.13 -0.33
CA LEU A 185 -1.62 -7.91 -0.98
C LEU A 185 -2.58 -7.05 -1.79
N GLN A 186 -2.88 -5.86 -1.31
CA GLN A 186 -3.77 -4.89 -1.95
C GLN A 186 -3.26 -4.41 -3.31
N LEU A 187 -1.95 -4.44 -3.52
CA LEU A 187 -1.33 -4.15 -4.81
C LEU A 187 -1.20 -5.40 -5.69
N ASN A 188 -0.98 -6.59 -5.11
CA ASN A 188 -0.87 -7.84 -5.86
C ASN A 188 -2.17 -8.22 -6.59
N GLY A 189 -3.34 -7.93 -6.03
CA GLY A 189 -4.64 -8.16 -6.68
C GLY A 189 -4.81 -7.37 -7.99
N THR A 190 -4.11 -6.27 -8.14
CA THR A 190 -4.11 -5.44 -9.35
C THR A 190 -3.35 -6.10 -10.51
N ILE A 191 -2.32 -6.92 -10.21
CA ILE A 191 -1.54 -7.67 -11.22
C ILE A 191 -2.35 -8.86 -11.78
N GLY A 192 -3.15 -9.52 -10.95
CA GLY A 192 -3.94 -10.70 -11.33
C GLY A 192 -4.97 -10.41 -12.43
N ASN A 193 -5.63 -9.25 -12.37
CA ASN A 193 -6.65 -8.87 -13.33
C ASN A 193 -6.08 -8.58 -14.74
N ASN A 194 -4.87 -8.02 -14.84
CA ASN A 194 -4.26 -7.71 -16.14
C ASN A 194 -3.67 -8.96 -16.84
N LYS A 195 -3.22 -9.97 -16.10
CA LYS A 195 -2.75 -11.22 -16.68
C LYS A 195 -3.91 -12.10 -17.19
N SER A 196 -5.07 -12.04 -16.52
CA SER A 196 -6.27 -12.75 -16.95
C SER A 196 -6.81 -12.23 -18.30
N PHE A 197 -6.76 -10.91 -18.54
CA PHE A 197 -7.18 -10.32 -19.83
C PHE A 197 -6.23 -10.65 -21.00
N LYS A 198 -4.93 -10.79 -20.76
CA LYS A 198 -3.99 -11.17 -21.84
C LYS A 198 -4.04 -12.65 -22.20
N ASN A 199 -4.33 -13.53 -21.23
CA ASN A 199 -4.42 -14.97 -21.50
C ASN A 199 -5.73 -15.39 -22.21
N ASN A 200 -6.84 -14.67 -22.02
CA ASN A 200 -8.09 -14.99 -22.71
C ASN A 200 -8.03 -14.71 -24.22
N ASN A 201 -7.26 -13.70 -24.65
CA ASN A 201 -7.08 -13.44 -26.08
C ASN A 201 -6.14 -14.45 -26.78
N SER A 202 -5.26 -15.12 -26.04
CA SER A 202 -4.37 -16.16 -26.59
C SER A 202 -5.07 -17.53 -26.69
N ALA A 203 -6.03 -17.83 -25.82
CA ALA A 203 -6.79 -19.08 -25.85
C ALA A 203 -7.84 -19.13 -26.98
N GLU A 204 -8.38 -17.94 -27.34
CA GLU A 204 -9.39 -17.86 -28.42
C GLU A 204 -8.79 -18.04 -29.82
N ILE A 205 -7.51 -17.73 -30.01
CA ILE A 205 -6.79 -17.94 -31.28
C ILE A 205 -6.42 -19.41 -31.49
N VAL A 206 -6.18 -20.17 -30.41
CA VAL A 206 -5.80 -21.60 -30.53
C VAL A 206 -7.01 -22.50 -30.84
N MET A 207 -8.23 -22.15 -30.42
CA MET A 207 -9.42 -22.95 -30.70
C MET A 207 -9.99 -22.80 -32.14
N LYS A 208 -9.55 -21.81 -32.92
CA LYS A 208 -10.00 -21.61 -34.30
C LYS A 208 -9.25 -22.46 -35.36
N HIS A 209 -8.21 -23.19 -34.98
CA HIS A 209 -7.40 -23.98 -35.91
C HIS A 209 -7.59 -25.52 -35.83
N GLN A 210 -8.52 -26.00 -35.00
CA GLN A 210 -8.74 -27.47 -34.86
C GLN A 210 -10.02 -28.04 -35.52
N ASN A 211 -10.69 -27.32 -36.41
CA ASN A 211 -11.79 -27.86 -37.18
C ASN A 211 -11.42 -27.98 -38.67
N ILE A 212 -10.64 -28.98 -39.01
CA ILE A 212 -10.58 -29.53 -40.37
C ILE A 212 -11.30 -30.88 -40.33
N PRO A 213 -12.45 -31.06 -41.00
CA PRO A 213 -13.10 -32.37 -41.09
C PRO A 213 -12.33 -33.25 -42.05
N ALA A 214 -11.91 -34.42 -41.57
CA ALA A 214 -11.54 -35.52 -42.41
C ALA A 214 -12.83 -36.12 -42.99
N ASN A 215 -13.01 -36.03 -44.30
CA ASN A 215 -13.93 -36.88 -45.00
C ASN A 215 -13.41 -37.26 -46.39
N VAL A 216 -13.24 -38.57 -46.51
CA VAL A 216 -13.44 -39.54 -47.61
C VAL A 216 -12.66 -39.26 -48.90
#